data_2fa11b4030b12a169a236b144617217a
#
_entry.id   2fa11b4030b12a169a236b144617217a
#
_cell.length_a   1.000
_cell.length_b   1.000
_cell.length_c   1.000
_cell.angle_alpha   90.00
_cell.angle_beta   90.00
_cell.angle_gamma   90.00
#
_symmetry.space_group_name_H-M   'P 1'
#
loop_
_entity.id
_entity.type
_entity.pdbx_description
1 polymer ?
#
loop_
_entity_poly.entity_id
_entity_poly.type
_entity_poly.pdbx_seq_one_letter_code
_entity_poly.pdbx_strand_id
1 'polypeptide(L)'
;MEIKDLGKFGLIERLTKNIVSQNASTQQGIGDDAAVLNYSNKEVLVTSKMFMEGVQFDLTYIDMEHLAYKVAMATMSNIFAMNGQPRQLIVSLGLGKRFKVEDIELFYAGLNKACAKWNVDIIGGDTKSSYTGFAINLTCIGEASKEDIIYRSGANETDLICVTGDLGSAYMGLQILEREKSVYYQQVEEYNNKVREAQRNNDQARLKALQKERVAIDDFQPDFAGKEYLIDRQLKPEARGDILQQLRQAGIHPTSMIDISDGLASELKHICQQSHCGCRIYEKNIPIDYQTAVTCEEFNMNLTTAALNGGEDYELLFTVPIGDHEKIDKLENIKQMGYITKESLGNYIITRDGNEFELQAQGWAVKEN
;
A
#
# COMPACT_ATOMS: atom_id res chain seq x y z
N MET A 1 -19.43 19.93 -11.32
CA MET A 1 -20.06 19.43 -12.57
C MET A 1 -20.39 17.96 -12.38
N GLU A 2 -21.58 17.54 -12.78
CA GLU A 2 -21.93 16.12 -12.69
C GLU A 2 -21.31 15.34 -13.85
N ILE A 3 -20.85 14.11 -13.57
CA ILE A 3 -20.24 13.24 -14.62
C ILE A 3 -21.20 13.00 -15.78
N LYS A 4 -22.51 12.90 -15.49
CA LYS A 4 -23.54 12.73 -16.54
C LYS A 4 -23.60 13.87 -17.55
N ASP A 5 -23.16 15.09 -17.18
CA ASP A 5 -23.19 16.27 -18.07
C ASP A 5 -22.08 16.18 -19.16
N LEU A 6 -20.97 15.52 -18.85
CA LEU A 6 -19.88 15.27 -19.81
C LEU A 6 -20.06 13.95 -20.59
N GLY A 7 -20.72 12.97 -19.99
CA GLY A 7 -20.73 11.61 -20.48
C GLY A 7 -19.34 10.92 -20.35
N LYS A 8 -19.26 9.65 -20.76
CA LYS A 8 -18.01 8.85 -20.62
C LYS A 8 -16.83 9.47 -21.37
N PHE A 9 -17.00 9.76 -22.65
CA PHE A 9 -15.88 10.24 -23.48
C PHE A 9 -15.45 11.66 -23.14
N GLY A 10 -16.39 12.57 -22.82
CA GLY A 10 -16.05 13.91 -22.38
C GLY A 10 -15.31 13.94 -21.04
N LEU A 11 -15.65 13.02 -20.12
CA LEU A 11 -14.89 12.83 -18.88
C LEU A 11 -13.45 12.36 -19.18
N ILE A 12 -13.28 11.32 -20.01
CA ILE A 12 -11.97 10.78 -20.39
C ILE A 12 -11.11 11.89 -21.01
N GLU A 13 -11.63 12.62 -22.01
CA GLU A 13 -10.92 13.71 -22.67
C GLU A 13 -10.45 14.77 -21.66
N ARG A 14 -11.33 15.18 -20.74
CA ARG A 14 -11.00 16.17 -19.71
C ARG A 14 -9.91 15.72 -18.76
N LEU A 15 -9.94 14.46 -18.32
CA LEU A 15 -8.98 13.88 -17.39
C LEU A 15 -7.60 13.65 -18.03
N THR A 16 -7.58 13.34 -19.31
CA THR A 16 -6.35 12.91 -20.00
C THR A 16 -5.67 13.99 -20.86
N LYS A 17 -6.31 15.16 -21.03
CA LYS A 17 -5.81 16.26 -21.89
C LYS A 17 -4.39 16.75 -21.61
N ASN A 18 -3.91 16.57 -20.36
CA ASN A 18 -2.58 17.01 -19.93
C ASN A 18 -1.61 15.84 -19.75
N ILE A 19 -2.02 14.60 -20.06
CA ILE A 19 -1.16 13.42 -19.95
C ILE A 19 -0.28 13.35 -21.20
N VAL A 20 1.04 13.32 -20.98
CA VAL A 20 2.06 13.24 -22.04
C VAL A 20 2.92 12.02 -21.77
N SER A 21 3.04 11.13 -22.75
CA SER A 21 3.95 9.98 -22.70
C SER A 21 5.39 10.45 -22.75
N GLN A 22 6.22 9.96 -21.83
CA GLN A 22 7.64 10.33 -21.70
C GLN A 22 8.57 9.15 -21.98
N ASN A 23 8.08 7.92 -21.87
CA ASN A 23 8.89 6.72 -22.09
C ASN A 23 9.05 6.39 -23.57
N ALA A 24 10.29 6.09 -23.99
CA ALA A 24 10.58 5.66 -25.35
C ALA A 24 9.88 4.33 -25.72
N SER A 25 9.54 3.52 -24.75
CA SER A 25 8.76 2.30 -24.94
C SER A 25 7.28 2.55 -25.24
N THR A 26 6.75 3.75 -24.97
CA THR A 26 5.37 4.13 -25.30
C THR A 26 5.35 4.79 -26.68
N GLN A 27 4.99 4.04 -27.70
CA GLN A 27 4.87 4.54 -29.07
C GLN A 27 3.56 5.29 -29.30
N GLN A 28 2.46 4.76 -28.80
CA GLN A 28 1.13 5.35 -28.82
C GLN A 28 0.49 5.11 -27.45
N GLY A 29 0.11 6.18 -26.76
CA GLY A 29 -0.60 6.11 -25.46
C GLY A 29 -2.11 6.24 -25.62
N ILE A 30 -2.71 7.11 -24.80
CA ILE A 30 -4.16 7.36 -24.77
C ILE A 30 -4.58 8.03 -26.10
N GLY A 31 -5.76 7.63 -26.62
CA GLY A 31 -6.39 8.25 -27.80
C GLY A 31 -6.78 7.30 -28.90
N ASP A 32 -6.46 6.02 -28.74
CA ASP A 32 -6.87 4.95 -29.66
C ASP A 32 -7.49 3.78 -28.87
N ASP A 33 -7.92 2.71 -29.57
CA ASP A 33 -8.52 1.52 -28.93
C ASP A 33 -7.52 0.76 -28.05
N ALA A 34 -6.21 0.85 -28.35
CA ALA A 34 -5.14 0.26 -27.56
C ALA A 34 -3.87 1.11 -27.60
N ALA A 35 -3.08 1.05 -26.51
CA ALA A 35 -1.73 1.60 -26.49
C ALA A 35 -0.76 0.70 -27.31
N VAL A 36 0.24 1.33 -27.95
CA VAL A 36 1.30 0.63 -28.68
C VAL A 36 2.61 0.77 -27.92
N LEU A 37 3.18 -0.37 -27.52
CA LEU A 37 4.42 -0.43 -26.73
C LEU A 37 5.52 -1.16 -27.49
N ASN A 38 6.77 -0.75 -27.27
CA ASN A 38 7.96 -1.40 -27.84
C ASN A 38 9.05 -1.51 -26.77
N TYR A 39 9.35 -2.71 -26.33
CA TYR A 39 10.36 -3.02 -25.30
C TYR A 39 11.70 -3.51 -25.86
N SER A 40 11.80 -3.71 -27.16
CA SER A 40 13.04 -4.15 -27.83
C SER A 40 13.67 -5.41 -27.19
N ASN A 41 14.78 -5.26 -26.45
CA ASN A 41 15.57 -6.35 -25.89
C ASN A 41 15.36 -6.50 -24.36
N LYS A 42 14.23 -6.08 -23.80
CA LYS A 42 13.90 -6.17 -22.37
C LYS A 42 12.80 -7.19 -22.13
N GLU A 43 12.87 -7.84 -20.98
CA GLU A 43 11.73 -8.61 -20.47
C GLU A 43 10.66 -7.65 -19.93
N VAL A 44 9.40 -8.00 -20.15
CA VAL A 44 8.25 -7.22 -19.72
C VAL A 44 7.70 -7.79 -18.43
N LEU A 45 7.62 -6.95 -17.41
CA LEU A 45 7.01 -7.29 -16.12
C LEU A 45 5.60 -6.68 -16.08
N VAL A 46 4.61 -7.48 -15.72
CA VAL A 46 3.20 -7.02 -15.64
C VAL A 46 2.61 -7.39 -14.30
N THR A 47 2.01 -6.42 -13.64
CA THR A 47 1.25 -6.63 -12.39
C THR A 47 -0.08 -5.89 -12.45
N SER A 48 -1.09 -6.41 -11.75
CA SER A 48 -2.39 -5.76 -11.64
C SER A 48 -2.90 -5.88 -10.20
N LYS A 49 -3.35 -4.74 -9.62
CA LYS A 49 -3.95 -4.70 -8.29
C LYS A 49 -5.33 -4.08 -8.35
N MET A 50 -6.27 -4.66 -7.60
CA MET A 50 -7.62 -4.16 -7.43
C MET A 50 -7.78 -3.59 -6.02
N PHE A 51 -8.44 -2.44 -5.90
CA PHE A 51 -8.75 -1.77 -4.65
C PHE A 51 -10.25 -1.47 -4.59
N MET A 52 -10.88 -1.85 -3.49
CA MET A 52 -12.33 -1.70 -3.28
C MET A 52 -12.58 -0.82 -2.07
N GLU A 53 -13.45 0.17 -2.24
CA GLU A 53 -13.91 1.00 -1.13
C GLU A 53 -14.57 0.15 -0.04
N GLY A 54 -14.23 0.45 1.22
CA GLY A 54 -14.66 -0.31 2.39
C GLY A 54 -13.88 -1.60 2.65
N VAL A 55 -12.85 -1.91 1.81
CA VAL A 55 -11.96 -3.07 1.98
C VAL A 55 -10.50 -2.61 2.11
N GLN A 56 -9.93 -2.02 1.04
CA GLN A 56 -8.54 -1.54 1.06
C GLN A 56 -8.41 -0.05 1.34
N PHE A 57 -9.50 0.71 1.25
CA PHE A 57 -9.53 2.13 1.57
C PHE A 57 -10.94 2.58 1.98
N ASP A 58 -11.00 3.68 2.72
CA ASP A 58 -12.26 4.32 3.09
C ASP A 58 -12.15 5.85 2.88
N LEU A 59 -13.07 6.39 2.08
CA LEU A 59 -13.11 7.81 1.73
C LEU A 59 -13.55 8.72 2.90
N THR A 60 -13.82 8.17 4.08
CA THR A 60 -14.06 8.97 5.28
C THR A 60 -12.77 9.55 5.86
N TYR A 61 -11.62 8.96 5.57
CA TYR A 61 -10.32 9.41 6.09
C TYR A 61 -9.20 9.52 5.04
N ILE A 62 -9.43 9.12 3.78
CA ILE A 62 -8.47 9.34 2.70
C ILE A 62 -9.11 10.19 1.61
N ASP A 63 -8.45 11.25 1.20
CA ASP A 63 -8.88 12.03 0.05
C ASP A 63 -8.48 11.37 -1.29
N MET A 64 -9.06 11.86 -2.38
CA MET A 64 -8.89 11.28 -3.71
C MET A 64 -7.44 11.35 -4.21
N GLU A 65 -6.70 12.40 -3.85
CA GLU A 65 -5.32 12.60 -4.29
C GLU A 65 -4.37 11.62 -3.59
N HIS A 66 -4.49 11.49 -2.25
CA HIS A 66 -3.71 10.52 -1.47
C HIS A 66 -4.06 9.09 -1.84
N LEU A 67 -5.36 8.79 -2.03
CA LEU A 67 -5.79 7.47 -2.48
C LEU A 67 -5.13 7.07 -3.80
N ALA A 68 -5.14 7.97 -4.78
CA ALA A 68 -4.53 7.73 -6.08
C ALA A 68 -3.02 7.50 -5.99
N TYR A 69 -2.33 8.30 -5.18
CA TYR A 69 -0.91 8.12 -4.91
C TYR A 69 -0.62 6.76 -4.27
N LYS A 70 -1.37 6.41 -3.21
CA LYS A 70 -1.25 5.13 -2.50
C LYS A 70 -1.41 3.93 -3.45
N VAL A 71 -2.50 3.89 -4.22
CA VAL A 71 -2.76 2.73 -5.10
C VAL A 71 -1.74 2.62 -6.23
N ALA A 72 -1.20 3.75 -6.72
CA ALA A 72 -0.13 3.77 -7.72
C ALA A 72 1.18 3.21 -7.13
N MET A 73 1.61 3.69 -5.96
CA MET A 73 2.80 3.19 -5.27
C MET A 73 2.69 1.70 -4.93
N ALA A 74 1.53 1.28 -4.38
CA ALA A 74 1.25 -0.12 -4.09
C ALA A 74 1.35 -1.02 -5.32
N THR A 75 0.95 -0.52 -6.50
CA THR A 75 1.01 -1.29 -7.74
C THR A 75 2.43 -1.31 -8.31
N MET A 76 3.15 -0.17 -8.29
CA MET A 76 4.54 -0.08 -8.76
C MET A 76 5.50 -0.89 -7.88
N SER A 77 5.20 -1.05 -6.58
CA SER A 77 5.99 -1.82 -5.62
C SER A 77 6.26 -3.24 -6.11
N ASN A 78 5.26 -3.90 -6.73
CA ASN A 78 5.44 -5.24 -7.29
C ASN A 78 6.48 -5.30 -8.43
N ILE A 79 6.61 -4.23 -9.22
CA ILE A 79 7.63 -4.15 -10.28
C ILE A 79 9.02 -3.98 -9.66
N PHE A 80 9.14 -3.11 -8.65
CA PHE A 80 10.39 -2.94 -7.91
C PHE A 80 10.79 -4.20 -7.16
N ALA A 81 9.84 -4.95 -6.59
CA ALA A 81 10.08 -6.23 -5.93
C ALA A 81 10.71 -7.30 -6.85
N MET A 82 10.62 -7.11 -8.16
CA MET A 82 11.31 -7.93 -9.15
C MET A 82 12.56 -7.27 -9.75
N ASN A 83 13.09 -6.22 -9.09
CA ASN A 83 14.21 -5.40 -9.56
C ASN A 83 13.95 -4.75 -10.93
N GLY A 84 12.68 -4.62 -11.31
CA GLY A 84 12.24 -3.97 -12.55
C GLY A 84 12.09 -2.47 -12.42
N GLN A 85 11.92 -1.82 -13.58
CA GLN A 85 11.61 -0.40 -13.68
C GLN A 85 10.17 -0.25 -14.20
N PRO A 86 9.23 0.32 -13.43
CA PRO A 86 7.88 0.61 -13.93
C PRO A 86 7.95 1.63 -15.08
N ARG A 87 7.11 1.46 -16.10
CA ARG A 87 7.11 2.29 -17.30
C ARG A 87 5.73 2.81 -17.67
N GLN A 88 4.71 1.96 -17.60
CA GLN A 88 3.36 2.33 -17.98
C GLN A 88 2.34 1.90 -16.93
N LEU A 89 1.25 2.66 -16.87
CA LEU A 89 0.11 2.40 -15.99
C LEU A 89 -1.18 2.44 -16.78
N ILE A 90 -2.04 1.45 -16.58
CA ILE A 90 -3.41 1.37 -17.10
C ILE A 90 -4.37 1.52 -15.91
N VAL A 91 -5.38 2.40 -16.06
CA VAL A 91 -6.27 2.82 -14.96
C VAL A 91 -7.71 2.45 -15.28
N SER A 92 -8.30 1.51 -14.56
CA SER A 92 -9.72 1.16 -14.70
C SER A 92 -10.51 1.54 -13.45
N LEU A 93 -11.59 2.30 -13.62
CA LEU A 93 -12.38 2.86 -12.53
C LEU A 93 -13.84 2.44 -12.59
N GLY A 94 -14.38 2.00 -11.45
CA GLY A 94 -15.81 1.81 -11.22
C GLY A 94 -16.36 2.93 -10.34
N LEU A 95 -17.13 3.86 -10.91
CA LEU A 95 -17.57 5.09 -10.23
C LEU A 95 -19.03 5.02 -9.78
N GLY A 96 -19.28 5.22 -8.48
CA GLY A 96 -20.62 5.43 -7.95
C GLY A 96 -21.21 6.79 -8.33
N LYS A 97 -22.54 6.93 -8.24
CA LYS A 97 -23.26 8.15 -8.64
C LYS A 97 -22.92 9.40 -7.80
N ARG A 98 -22.30 9.23 -6.63
CA ARG A 98 -21.96 10.34 -5.72
C ARG A 98 -20.78 11.19 -6.16
N PHE A 99 -19.92 10.63 -7.03
CA PHE A 99 -18.70 11.30 -7.48
C PHE A 99 -18.98 12.37 -8.52
N LYS A 100 -18.31 13.49 -8.36
CA LYS A 100 -18.27 14.60 -9.31
C LYS A 100 -17.03 14.53 -10.17
N VAL A 101 -16.99 15.35 -11.21
CA VAL A 101 -15.82 15.46 -12.09
C VAL A 101 -14.59 15.90 -11.30
N GLU A 102 -14.77 16.86 -10.41
CA GLU A 102 -13.70 17.42 -9.57
C GLU A 102 -13.03 16.37 -8.66
N ASP A 103 -13.80 15.41 -8.12
CA ASP A 103 -13.26 14.31 -7.33
C ASP A 103 -12.31 13.44 -8.16
N ILE A 104 -12.69 13.15 -9.40
CA ILE A 104 -11.88 12.32 -10.30
C ILE A 104 -10.68 13.11 -10.84
N GLU A 105 -10.79 14.42 -11.02
CA GLU A 105 -9.63 15.28 -11.35
C GLU A 105 -8.58 15.25 -10.22
N LEU A 106 -9.00 15.28 -8.95
CA LEU A 106 -8.10 15.13 -7.80
C LEU A 106 -7.45 13.73 -7.77
N PHE A 107 -8.21 12.68 -8.08
CA PHE A 107 -7.66 11.33 -8.20
C PHE A 107 -6.56 11.26 -9.27
N TYR A 108 -6.80 11.82 -10.46
CA TYR A 108 -5.77 11.87 -11.52
C TYR A 108 -4.59 12.78 -11.16
N ALA A 109 -4.78 13.82 -10.36
CA ALA A 109 -3.67 14.62 -9.84
C ALA A 109 -2.72 13.78 -8.97
N GLY A 110 -3.26 12.94 -8.08
CA GLY A 110 -2.49 12.00 -7.26
C GLY A 110 -1.75 10.95 -8.10
N LEU A 111 -2.44 10.36 -9.11
CA LEU A 111 -1.81 9.43 -10.05
C LEU A 111 -0.63 10.10 -10.78
N ASN A 112 -0.83 11.31 -11.28
CA ASN A 112 0.22 12.04 -12.00
C ASN A 112 1.44 12.35 -11.11
N LYS A 113 1.23 12.66 -9.82
CA LYS A 113 2.35 12.84 -8.85
C LYS A 113 3.16 11.55 -8.69
N ALA A 114 2.48 10.42 -8.49
CA ALA A 114 3.13 9.12 -8.36
C ALA A 114 3.89 8.72 -9.65
N CYS A 115 3.25 8.90 -10.80
CA CYS A 115 3.82 8.62 -12.11
C CYS A 115 5.03 9.50 -12.41
N ALA A 116 4.98 10.79 -12.12
CA ALA A 116 6.08 11.72 -12.33
C ALA A 116 7.32 11.35 -11.49
N LYS A 117 7.13 10.89 -10.26
CA LYS A 117 8.23 10.46 -9.40
C LYS A 117 9.08 9.34 -10.00
N TRP A 118 8.45 8.40 -10.69
CA TRP A 118 9.10 7.20 -11.24
C TRP A 118 9.19 7.18 -12.77
N ASN A 119 8.81 8.29 -13.42
CA ASN A 119 8.76 8.41 -14.87
C ASN A 119 7.92 7.30 -15.52
N VAL A 120 6.66 7.20 -15.08
CA VAL A 120 5.67 6.23 -15.57
C VAL A 120 4.63 6.92 -16.40
N ASP A 121 4.28 6.37 -17.56
CA ASP A 121 3.24 6.90 -18.45
C ASP A 121 1.88 6.30 -18.12
N ILE A 122 0.84 7.12 -18.00
CA ILE A 122 -0.53 6.61 -18.02
C ILE A 122 -0.92 6.43 -19.48
N ILE A 123 -1.17 5.17 -19.91
CA ILE A 123 -1.32 4.83 -21.34
C ILE A 123 -2.72 4.41 -21.74
N GLY A 124 -3.63 4.25 -20.79
CA GLY A 124 -5.00 3.83 -21.08
C GLY A 124 -5.80 3.48 -19.84
N GLY A 125 -6.98 2.96 -20.06
CA GLY A 125 -7.87 2.52 -19.00
C GLY A 125 -9.32 2.40 -19.45
N ASP A 126 -10.21 2.20 -18.48
CA ASP A 126 -11.66 2.21 -18.70
C ASP A 126 -12.38 2.84 -17.51
N THR A 127 -13.58 3.38 -17.75
CA THR A 127 -14.43 3.93 -16.70
C THR A 127 -15.85 3.41 -16.85
N LYS A 128 -16.36 2.78 -15.79
CA LYS A 128 -17.72 2.21 -15.74
C LYS A 128 -18.48 2.74 -14.54
N SER A 129 -19.80 2.68 -14.62
CA SER A 129 -20.66 2.94 -13.46
C SER A 129 -20.55 1.78 -12.47
N SER A 130 -20.50 2.11 -11.16
CA SER A 130 -20.58 1.16 -10.06
C SER A 130 -21.82 1.42 -9.22
N TYR A 131 -22.45 0.36 -8.72
CA TYR A 131 -23.56 0.44 -7.77
C TYR A 131 -23.13 0.28 -6.31
N THR A 132 -21.90 -0.23 -6.07
CA THR A 132 -21.42 -0.68 -4.76
C THR A 132 -20.30 0.17 -4.17
N GLY A 133 -19.98 1.32 -4.77
CA GLY A 133 -18.91 2.19 -4.30
C GLY A 133 -17.83 2.43 -5.35
N PHE A 134 -16.67 2.89 -4.91
CA PHE A 134 -15.52 3.15 -5.76
C PHE A 134 -14.65 1.90 -5.88
N ALA A 135 -14.42 1.46 -7.10
CA ALA A 135 -13.51 0.36 -7.42
C ALA A 135 -12.39 0.88 -8.32
N ILE A 136 -11.16 0.50 -8.04
CA ILE A 136 -9.97 0.91 -8.77
C ILE A 136 -9.22 -0.36 -9.16
N ASN A 137 -8.86 -0.50 -10.42
CA ASN A 137 -7.88 -1.48 -10.87
C ASN A 137 -6.75 -0.75 -11.59
N LEU A 138 -5.52 -0.97 -11.12
CA LEU A 138 -4.32 -0.48 -11.77
C LEU A 138 -3.50 -1.64 -12.30
N THR A 139 -3.13 -1.56 -13.58
CA THR A 139 -2.17 -2.49 -14.19
C THR A 139 -0.90 -1.72 -14.49
N CYS A 140 0.21 -2.13 -13.88
CA CYS A 140 1.52 -1.56 -14.13
C CYS A 140 2.33 -2.49 -15.02
N ILE A 141 2.96 -1.91 -16.04
CA ILE A 141 3.87 -2.58 -16.95
C ILE A 141 5.25 -2.00 -16.72
N GLY A 142 6.23 -2.86 -16.49
CA GLY A 142 7.62 -2.50 -16.27
C GLY A 142 8.55 -3.31 -17.17
N GLU A 143 9.82 -3.00 -17.08
CA GLU A 143 10.87 -3.67 -17.83
C GLU A 143 12.08 -4.01 -16.95
N ALA A 144 12.79 -5.07 -17.29
CA ALA A 144 14.08 -5.42 -16.72
C ALA A 144 14.95 -6.14 -17.77
N SER A 145 16.27 -6.12 -17.61
CA SER A 145 17.12 -7.07 -18.31
C SER A 145 16.90 -8.46 -17.73
N LYS A 146 16.93 -9.49 -18.54
CA LYS A 146 16.65 -10.86 -18.11
C LYS A 146 17.50 -11.32 -16.92
N GLU A 147 18.75 -10.94 -16.93
CA GLU A 147 19.75 -11.25 -15.89
C GLU A 147 19.56 -10.47 -14.59
N ASP A 148 18.84 -9.34 -14.64
CA ASP A 148 18.59 -8.49 -13.48
C ASP A 148 17.30 -8.86 -12.72
N ILE A 149 16.42 -9.67 -13.32
CA ILE A 149 15.15 -10.04 -12.68
C ILE A 149 15.39 -10.86 -11.43
N ILE A 150 14.82 -10.40 -10.32
CA ILE A 150 14.83 -11.12 -9.05
C ILE A 150 13.46 -11.72 -8.81
N TYR A 151 13.44 -12.97 -8.40
CA TYR A 151 12.24 -13.73 -8.11
C TYR A 151 12.06 -13.92 -6.59
N ARG A 152 10.91 -14.38 -6.17
CA ARG A 152 10.68 -14.86 -4.80
C ARG A 152 11.46 -16.13 -4.51
N SER A 153 11.70 -16.94 -5.56
CA SER A 153 12.58 -18.13 -5.51
C SER A 153 14.03 -17.73 -5.68
N GLY A 154 14.95 -18.50 -5.09
CA GLY A 154 16.40 -18.31 -5.26
C GLY A 154 17.15 -18.03 -3.97
N ALA A 155 16.48 -17.94 -2.83
CA ALA A 155 17.12 -17.88 -1.53
C ALA A 155 17.88 -19.20 -1.25
N ASN A 156 19.12 -19.08 -0.75
CA ASN A 156 19.99 -20.21 -0.46
C ASN A 156 20.24 -20.34 1.04
N GLU A 157 20.58 -21.56 1.49
CA GLU A 157 20.99 -21.78 2.89
C GLU A 157 22.14 -20.84 3.27
N THR A 158 22.05 -20.21 4.44
CA THR A 158 22.94 -19.18 4.99
C THR A 158 22.78 -17.77 4.42
N ASP A 159 21.93 -17.55 3.41
CA ASP A 159 21.64 -16.19 2.97
C ASP A 159 21.08 -15.36 4.13
N LEU A 160 21.47 -14.10 4.18
CA LEU A 160 20.93 -13.14 5.13
C LEU A 160 19.55 -12.67 4.68
N ILE A 161 18.61 -12.55 5.62
CA ILE A 161 17.29 -11.98 5.40
C ILE A 161 17.34 -10.49 5.76
N CYS A 162 17.05 -9.65 4.80
CA CYS A 162 17.10 -8.21 4.91
C CYS A 162 15.74 -7.58 4.62
N VAL A 163 15.46 -6.46 5.27
CA VAL A 163 14.25 -5.65 5.02
C VAL A 163 14.62 -4.18 4.94
N THR A 164 13.90 -3.43 4.13
CA THR A 164 14.02 -1.97 4.06
C THR A 164 13.10 -1.28 5.06
N GLY A 165 13.43 -0.04 5.44
CA GLY A 165 12.59 0.82 6.27
C GLY A 165 12.25 0.24 7.63
N ASP A 166 11.00 0.40 8.02
CA ASP A 166 10.39 -0.13 9.25
C ASP A 166 9.04 -0.76 8.95
N LEU A 167 8.55 -1.60 9.88
CA LEU A 167 7.37 -2.43 9.71
C LEU A 167 6.29 -2.15 10.75
N GLY A 168 5.04 -2.32 10.33
CA GLY A 168 3.85 -2.16 11.16
C GLY A 168 3.40 -0.71 11.30
N SER A 169 4.14 0.26 10.78
CA SER A 169 3.78 1.69 10.86
C SER A 169 2.52 2.00 10.04
N ALA A 170 2.39 1.44 8.84
CA ALA A 170 1.18 1.59 8.02
C ALA A 170 -0.05 1.01 8.73
N TYR A 171 0.08 -0.17 9.32
CA TYR A 171 -1.01 -0.80 10.07
C TYR A 171 -1.43 0.02 11.29
N MET A 172 -0.48 0.56 12.07
CA MET A 172 -0.84 1.41 13.21
C MET A 172 -1.46 2.74 12.77
N GLY A 173 -1.04 3.27 11.62
CA GLY A 173 -1.73 4.39 10.96
C GLY A 173 -3.19 4.09 10.65
N LEU A 174 -3.47 2.90 10.09
CA LEU A 174 -4.84 2.43 9.85
C LEU A 174 -5.64 2.33 11.15
N GLN A 175 -5.06 1.79 12.23
CA GLN A 175 -5.75 1.67 13.53
C GLN A 175 -6.15 3.03 14.09
N ILE A 176 -5.29 4.06 13.95
CA ILE A 176 -5.60 5.44 14.36
C ILE A 176 -6.77 5.97 13.52
N LEU A 177 -6.73 5.84 12.20
CA LEU A 177 -7.78 6.30 11.29
C LEU A 177 -9.12 5.65 11.58
N GLU A 178 -9.15 4.33 11.81
CA GLU A 178 -10.36 3.59 12.15
C GLU A 178 -10.90 3.96 13.55
N ARG A 179 -10.03 4.25 14.52
CA ARG A 179 -10.44 4.78 15.84
C ARG A 179 -11.13 6.13 15.69
N GLU A 180 -10.52 7.08 15.01
CA GLU A 180 -11.08 8.43 14.82
C GLU A 180 -12.41 8.38 14.05
N LYS A 181 -12.50 7.55 13.02
CA LYS A 181 -13.74 7.26 12.30
C LYS A 181 -14.82 6.70 13.23
N SER A 182 -14.47 5.77 14.12
CA SER A 182 -15.40 5.18 15.08
C SER A 182 -15.92 6.22 16.07
N VAL A 183 -15.05 7.12 16.56
CA VAL A 183 -15.43 8.24 17.43
C VAL A 183 -16.42 9.16 16.72
N TYR A 184 -16.15 9.52 15.47
CA TYR A 184 -17.08 10.34 14.67
C TYR A 184 -18.45 9.68 14.52
N TYR A 185 -18.50 8.41 14.11
CA TYR A 185 -19.76 7.71 13.92
C TYR A 185 -20.55 7.52 15.23
N GLN A 186 -19.86 7.30 16.35
CA GLN A 186 -20.52 7.27 17.66
C GLN A 186 -21.19 8.60 17.98
N GLN A 187 -20.53 9.73 17.76
CA GLN A 187 -21.12 11.07 17.97
C GLN A 187 -22.33 11.29 17.07
N VAL A 188 -22.25 10.87 15.79
CA VAL A 188 -23.38 10.96 14.85
C VAL A 188 -24.56 10.10 15.30
N GLU A 189 -24.32 8.90 15.80
CA GLU A 189 -25.39 8.00 16.28
C GLU A 189 -26.04 8.55 17.53
N GLU A 190 -25.29 9.03 18.52
CA GLU A 190 -25.80 9.67 19.71
C GLU A 190 -26.66 10.90 19.36
N TYR A 191 -26.20 11.72 18.43
CA TYR A 191 -26.97 12.84 17.91
C TYR A 191 -28.29 12.38 17.27
N ASN A 192 -28.27 11.39 16.40
CA ASN A 192 -29.45 10.87 15.72
C ASN A 192 -30.48 10.31 16.73
N ASN A 193 -30.01 9.67 17.82
CA ASN A 193 -30.86 9.17 18.89
C ASN A 193 -31.54 10.33 19.63
N LYS A 194 -30.80 11.42 19.97
CA LYS A 194 -31.36 12.63 20.57
C LYS A 194 -32.43 13.28 19.67
N VAL A 195 -32.17 13.34 18.35
CA VAL A 195 -33.14 13.87 17.37
C VAL A 195 -34.41 13.03 17.33
N ARG A 196 -34.28 11.69 17.27
CA ARG A 196 -35.44 10.78 17.28
C ARG A 196 -36.29 10.92 18.55
N GLU A 197 -35.65 11.08 19.70
CA GLU A 197 -36.34 11.29 20.99
C GLU A 197 -37.12 12.64 21.00
N ALA A 198 -36.43 13.73 20.61
CA ALA A 198 -37.06 15.05 20.50
C ALA A 198 -38.25 15.08 19.51
N GLN A 199 -38.13 14.35 18.40
CA GLN A 199 -39.26 14.20 17.43
C GLN A 199 -40.44 13.43 18.04
N ARG A 200 -40.17 12.31 18.75
CA ARG A 200 -41.23 11.54 19.43
C ARG A 200 -42.00 12.36 20.47
N ASN A 201 -41.27 13.27 21.15
CA ASN A 201 -41.83 14.13 22.20
C ASN A 201 -42.41 15.47 21.65
N ASN A 202 -42.36 15.69 20.33
CA ASN A 202 -42.72 16.95 19.68
C ASN A 202 -41.99 18.19 20.28
N ASP A 203 -40.79 18.02 20.79
CA ASP A 203 -39.98 19.06 21.45
C ASP A 203 -39.25 19.91 20.40
N GLN A 204 -39.92 20.98 19.92
CA GLN A 204 -39.36 21.90 18.93
C GLN A 204 -38.17 22.71 19.48
N ALA A 205 -38.15 23.01 20.79
CA ALA A 205 -37.04 23.73 21.40
C ALA A 205 -35.76 22.88 21.41
N ARG A 206 -35.89 21.60 21.75
CA ARG A 206 -34.80 20.62 21.71
C ARG A 206 -34.29 20.40 20.30
N LEU A 207 -35.19 20.27 19.31
CA LEU A 207 -34.80 20.11 17.90
C LEU A 207 -33.96 21.30 17.40
N LYS A 208 -34.33 22.52 17.77
CA LYS A 208 -33.58 23.72 17.41
C LYS A 208 -32.21 23.79 18.11
N ALA A 209 -32.08 23.32 19.36
CA ALA A 209 -30.82 23.21 20.04
C ALA A 209 -29.89 22.19 19.40
N LEU A 210 -30.44 21.04 18.97
CA LEU A 210 -29.69 19.96 18.29
C LEU A 210 -29.10 20.39 16.94
N GLN A 211 -29.70 21.37 16.24
CA GLN A 211 -29.10 21.93 15.02
C GLN A 211 -27.69 22.51 15.24
N LYS A 212 -27.45 23.15 16.41
CA LYS A 212 -26.12 23.65 16.75
C LYS A 212 -25.14 22.53 17.10
N GLU A 213 -25.65 21.49 17.76
CA GLU A 213 -24.83 20.30 18.09
C GLU A 213 -24.40 19.58 16.79
N ARG A 214 -25.26 19.56 15.77
CA ARG A 214 -24.92 19.00 14.45
C ARG A 214 -23.75 19.70 13.79
N VAL A 215 -23.72 21.03 13.82
CA VAL A 215 -22.62 21.82 13.25
C VAL A 215 -21.29 21.44 13.89
N ALA A 216 -21.26 21.26 15.22
CA ALA A 216 -20.03 20.85 15.93
C ALA A 216 -19.58 19.42 15.54
N ILE A 217 -20.51 18.53 15.25
CA ILE A 217 -20.19 17.16 14.76
C ILE A 217 -19.67 17.20 13.32
N ASP A 218 -20.26 18.05 12.47
CA ASP A 218 -19.80 18.21 11.08
C ASP A 218 -18.40 18.87 11.00
N ASP A 219 -18.03 19.66 12.02
CA ASP A 219 -16.69 20.25 12.20
C ASP A 219 -15.72 19.35 12.97
N PHE A 220 -16.02 18.04 13.13
CA PHE A 220 -15.16 17.08 13.80
C PHE A 220 -13.74 17.12 13.21
N GLN A 221 -12.76 17.32 14.10
CA GLN A 221 -11.34 17.26 13.74
C GLN A 221 -10.73 16.03 14.41
N PRO A 222 -10.20 15.06 13.64
CA PRO A 222 -9.51 13.92 14.23
C PRO A 222 -8.22 14.36 14.92
N ASP A 223 -7.87 13.68 15.99
CA ASP A 223 -6.61 13.94 16.71
C ASP A 223 -5.47 13.08 16.17
N PHE A 224 -4.64 13.69 15.36
CA PHE A 224 -3.45 13.08 14.78
C PHE A 224 -2.14 13.61 15.37
N ALA A 225 -2.20 14.45 16.43
CA ALA A 225 -1.02 15.08 17.00
C ALA A 225 0.02 14.04 17.45
N GLY A 226 1.25 14.15 16.93
CA GLY A 226 2.35 13.23 17.19
C GLY A 226 2.19 11.84 16.54
N LYS A 227 1.25 11.68 15.60
CA LYS A 227 0.99 10.45 14.86
C LYS A 227 1.18 10.63 13.35
N GLU A 228 1.67 11.77 12.90
CA GLU A 228 1.76 12.17 11.51
C GLU A 228 2.54 11.15 10.68
N TYR A 229 3.64 10.62 11.24
CA TYR A 229 4.44 9.59 10.57
C TYR A 229 3.62 8.33 10.25
N LEU A 230 2.85 7.83 11.22
CA LEU A 230 2.04 6.61 11.05
C LEU A 230 0.91 6.83 10.04
N ILE A 231 0.28 8.01 10.08
CA ILE A 231 -0.75 8.40 9.13
C ILE A 231 -0.17 8.50 7.71
N ASP A 232 0.99 9.14 7.56
CA ASP A 232 1.68 9.23 6.26
C ASP A 232 2.08 7.85 5.73
N ARG A 233 2.57 6.93 6.59
CA ARG A 233 2.89 5.55 6.19
C ARG A 233 1.67 4.82 5.63
N GLN A 234 0.48 5.07 6.17
CA GLN A 234 -0.77 4.47 5.69
C GLN A 234 -1.34 5.16 4.46
N LEU A 235 -1.34 6.50 4.42
CA LEU A 235 -2.00 7.26 3.35
C LEU A 235 -1.09 7.55 2.16
N LYS A 236 0.23 7.60 2.36
CA LYS A 236 1.25 7.92 1.36
C LYS A 236 2.41 6.93 1.39
N PRO A 237 2.17 5.64 1.23
CA PRO A 237 3.26 4.67 1.19
C PRO A 237 4.20 4.95 0.04
N GLU A 238 5.46 4.52 0.18
CA GLU A 238 6.49 4.70 -0.83
C GLU A 238 6.95 3.35 -1.38
N ALA A 239 6.98 3.25 -2.71
CA ALA A 239 7.60 2.09 -3.35
C ALA A 239 9.13 2.25 -3.38
N ARG A 240 9.87 1.20 -2.99
CA ARG A 240 11.29 1.27 -2.64
C ARG A 240 12.24 1.10 -3.84
N GLY A 241 11.94 1.76 -4.95
CA GLY A 241 12.86 1.84 -6.09
C GLY A 241 14.19 2.55 -5.79
N ASP A 242 14.21 3.42 -4.76
CA ASP A 242 15.40 4.07 -4.23
C ASP A 242 16.43 3.08 -3.70
N ILE A 243 16.00 2.04 -3.01
CA ILE A 243 16.87 0.99 -2.44
C ILE A 243 17.49 0.13 -3.54
N LEU A 244 16.76 -0.16 -4.61
CA LEU A 244 17.32 -0.91 -5.75
C LEU A 244 18.52 -0.20 -6.36
N GLN A 245 18.50 1.13 -6.41
CA GLN A 245 19.62 1.91 -6.87
C GLN A 245 20.83 1.79 -5.91
N GLN A 246 20.60 1.85 -4.59
CA GLN A 246 21.63 1.70 -3.57
C GLN A 246 22.27 0.31 -3.64
N LEU A 247 21.48 -0.77 -3.75
CA LEU A 247 21.95 -2.14 -3.90
C LEU A 247 22.86 -2.31 -5.13
N ARG A 248 22.43 -1.79 -6.29
CA ARG A 248 23.23 -1.80 -7.53
C ARG A 248 24.55 -1.06 -7.38
N GLN A 249 24.55 0.13 -6.77
CA GLN A 249 25.76 0.91 -6.53
C GLN A 249 26.74 0.22 -5.57
N ALA A 250 26.23 -0.53 -4.60
CA ALA A 250 27.03 -1.34 -3.67
C ALA A 250 27.49 -2.68 -4.27
N GLY A 251 27.08 -3.02 -5.50
CA GLY A 251 27.38 -4.30 -6.13
C GLY A 251 26.75 -5.47 -5.37
N ILE A 252 25.53 -5.29 -4.86
CA ILE A 252 24.76 -6.31 -4.15
C ILE A 252 23.65 -6.79 -5.08
N HIS A 253 23.55 -8.10 -5.26
CA HIS A 253 22.51 -8.77 -6.03
C HIS A 253 21.70 -9.67 -5.09
N PRO A 254 20.45 -9.28 -4.73
CA PRO A 254 19.58 -10.15 -3.94
C PRO A 254 19.35 -11.50 -4.61
N THR A 255 19.35 -12.56 -3.83
CA THR A 255 19.06 -13.92 -4.30
C THR A 255 17.57 -14.20 -4.43
N SER A 256 16.75 -13.54 -3.59
CA SER A 256 15.29 -13.50 -3.69
C SER A 256 14.76 -12.16 -3.21
N MET A 257 13.54 -11.77 -3.65
CA MET A 257 12.92 -10.52 -3.22
C MET A 257 11.39 -10.55 -3.37
N ILE A 258 10.71 -9.81 -2.49
CA ILE A 258 9.26 -9.58 -2.50
C ILE A 258 8.98 -8.23 -1.81
N ASP A 259 7.86 -7.56 -2.13
CA ASP A 259 7.38 -6.41 -1.36
C ASP A 259 6.47 -6.84 -0.20
N ILE A 260 6.48 -6.09 0.90
CA ILE A 260 5.65 -6.40 2.08
C ILE A 260 4.30 -5.70 1.93
N SER A 261 3.32 -6.45 1.43
CA SER A 261 1.92 -6.01 1.24
C SER A 261 0.96 -6.63 2.24
N ASP A 262 1.13 -7.90 2.61
CA ASP A 262 0.25 -8.64 3.52
C ASP A 262 0.88 -8.88 4.91
N GLY A 263 2.11 -8.43 5.10
CA GLY A 263 2.89 -8.50 6.33
C GLY A 263 4.11 -9.40 6.22
N LEU A 264 5.15 -9.07 7.00
CA LEU A 264 6.45 -9.74 6.97
C LEU A 264 6.35 -11.28 7.03
N ALA A 265 5.48 -11.80 7.90
CA ALA A 265 5.36 -13.24 8.10
C ALA A 265 4.84 -13.96 6.85
N SER A 266 3.90 -13.34 6.13
CA SER A 266 3.34 -13.86 4.88
C SER A 266 4.40 -13.92 3.80
N GLU A 267 5.05 -12.79 3.54
CA GLU A 267 6.02 -12.65 2.46
C GLU A 267 7.27 -13.50 2.69
N LEU A 268 7.74 -13.62 3.93
CA LEU A 268 8.87 -14.49 4.25
C LEU A 268 8.52 -15.97 4.02
N LYS A 269 7.28 -16.38 4.36
CA LYS A 269 6.81 -17.74 4.05
C LYS A 269 6.73 -17.98 2.54
N HIS A 270 6.35 -16.98 1.74
CA HIS A 270 6.36 -17.09 0.28
C HIS A 270 7.78 -17.29 -0.28
N ILE A 271 8.76 -16.51 0.21
CA ILE A 271 10.17 -16.72 -0.17
C ILE A 271 10.60 -18.15 0.20
N CYS A 272 10.36 -18.58 1.44
CA CYS A 272 10.76 -19.91 1.91
C CYS A 272 10.12 -21.04 1.09
N GLN A 273 8.81 -20.93 0.83
CA GLN A 273 8.09 -21.92 0.05
C GLN A 273 8.62 -22.04 -1.38
N GLN A 274 8.84 -20.90 -2.07
CA GLN A 274 9.29 -20.90 -3.46
C GLN A 274 10.77 -21.22 -3.60
N SER A 275 11.56 -21.02 -2.55
CA SER A 275 12.99 -21.36 -2.51
C SER A 275 13.27 -22.73 -1.90
N HIS A 276 12.25 -23.48 -1.45
CA HIS A 276 12.39 -24.77 -0.78
C HIS A 276 13.37 -24.70 0.41
N CYS A 277 13.17 -23.71 1.28
CA CYS A 277 14.05 -23.46 2.44
C CYS A 277 13.22 -23.13 3.69
N GLY A 278 13.89 -23.04 4.82
CA GLY A 278 13.34 -22.52 6.07
C GLY A 278 14.01 -21.19 6.44
N CYS A 279 13.61 -20.60 7.54
CA CYS A 279 14.20 -19.35 8.01
C CYS A 279 14.28 -19.26 9.54
N ARG A 280 15.18 -18.41 10.00
CA ARG A 280 15.25 -17.91 11.38
C ARG A 280 15.31 -16.40 11.34
N ILE A 281 14.34 -15.70 11.93
CA ILE A 281 14.39 -14.26 12.14
C ILE A 281 14.45 -13.94 13.62
N TYR A 282 15.17 -12.88 13.97
CA TYR A 282 15.32 -12.42 15.34
C TYR A 282 14.36 -11.27 15.61
N GLU A 283 13.45 -11.44 16.56
CA GLU A 283 12.47 -10.40 16.97
C GLU A 283 13.15 -9.05 17.26
N LYS A 284 14.28 -9.06 17.94
CA LYS A 284 15.06 -7.84 18.27
C LYS A 284 15.60 -7.06 17.07
N ASN A 285 15.71 -7.74 15.90
CA ASN A 285 16.26 -7.16 14.68
C ASN A 285 15.18 -6.69 13.70
N ILE A 286 13.89 -6.95 13.99
CA ILE A 286 12.78 -6.41 13.18
C ILE A 286 12.80 -4.89 13.36
N PRO A 287 12.94 -4.11 12.28
CA PRO A 287 12.94 -2.65 12.38
C PRO A 287 11.51 -2.14 12.66
N ILE A 288 11.35 -1.44 13.74
CA ILE A 288 10.08 -0.86 14.16
C ILE A 288 10.35 0.57 14.61
N ASP A 289 9.59 1.52 14.08
CA ASP A 289 9.70 2.92 14.47
C ASP A 289 9.21 3.15 15.91
N TYR A 290 9.78 4.17 16.56
CA TYR A 290 9.42 4.53 17.93
C TYR A 290 7.93 4.91 18.06
N GLN A 291 7.37 5.65 17.10
CA GLN A 291 5.94 6.01 17.12
C GLN A 291 5.04 4.78 17.00
N THR A 292 5.45 3.79 16.21
CA THR A 292 4.75 2.49 16.11
C THR A 292 4.73 1.79 17.46
N ALA A 293 5.87 1.73 18.14
CA ALA A 293 5.97 1.07 19.45
C ALA A 293 5.09 1.74 20.51
N VAL A 294 5.15 3.06 20.62
CA VAL A 294 4.33 3.84 21.57
C VAL A 294 2.84 3.68 21.24
N THR A 295 2.47 3.73 19.98
CA THR A 295 1.06 3.60 19.58
C THR A 295 0.53 2.19 19.80
N CYS A 296 1.33 1.14 19.57
CA CYS A 296 0.95 -0.23 19.95
C CYS A 296 0.64 -0.34 21.46
N GLU A 297 1.46 0.28 22.32
CA GLU A 297 1.21 0.30 23.77
C GLU A 297 -0.11 1.04 24.11
N GLU A 298 -0.34 2.22 23.52
CA GLU A 298 -1.59 2.99 23.70
C GLU A 298 -2.84 2.18 23.28
N PHE A 299 -2.75 1.38 22.22
CA PHE A 299 -3.83 0.55 21.71
C PHE A 299 -3.90 -0.84 22.37
N ASN A 300 -3.00 -1.12 23.32
CA ASN A 300 -2.86 -2.45 23.95
C ASN A 300 -2.69 -3.56 22.90
N MET A 301 -1.91 -3.30 21.86
CA MET A 301 -1.59 -4.22 20.78
C MET A 301 -0.19 -4.78 20.92
N ASN A 302 -0.01 -6.05 20.52
CA ASN A 302 1.32 -6.65 20.53
C ASN A 302 2.17 -6.10 19.38
N LEU A 303 3.30 -5.48 19.70
CA LEU A 303 4.19 -4.81 18.77
C LEU A 303 4.74 -5.77 17.69
N THR A 304 5.18 -6.96 18.10
CA THR A 304 5.73 -7.96 17.17
C THR A 304 4.65 -8.45 16.21
N THR A 305 3.42 -8.63 16.70
CA THR A 305 2.28 -9.01 15.84
C THR A 305 1.96 -7.92 14.82
N ALA A 306 1.98 -6.64 15.21
CA ALA A 306 1.77 -5.53 14.28
C ALA A 306 2.83 -5.51 13.17
N ALA A 307 4.10 -5.70 13.48
CA ALA A 307 5.18 -5.74 12.50
C ALA A 307 5.14 -7.01 11.61
N LEU A 308 4.75 -8.16 12.14
CA LEU A 308 4.68 -9.42 11.39
C LEU A 308 3.49 -9.51 10.45
N ASN A 309 2.33 -8.93 10.84
CA ASN A 309 1.05 -9.18 10.17
C ASN A 309 0.30 -7.91 9.76
N GLY A 310 0.87 -6.73 9.97
CA GLY A 310 0.19 -5.45 9.70
C GLY A 310 -0.07 -5.21 8.22
N GLY A 311 0.93 -5.46 7.39
CA GLY A 311 0.85 -5.24 5.94
C GLY A 311 0.83 -3.77 5.51
N GLU A 312 0.72 -3.57 4.20
CA GLU A 312 0.69 -2.27 3.51
C GLU A 312 1.92 -1.36 3.76
N ASP A 313 3.03 -1.94 4.23
CA ASP A 313 4.28 -1.20 4.43
C ASP A 313 4.99 -0.91 3.09
N TYR A 314 4.81 -1.77 2.08
CA TYR A 314 5.43 -1.70 0.75
C TYR A 314 6.96 -1.59 0.78
N GLU A 315 7.56 -2.05 1.89
CA GLU A 315 8.99 -2.24 2.01
C GLU A 315 9.45 -3.48 1.24
N LEU A 316 10.74 -3.58 0.92
CA LEU A 316 11.30 -4.75 0.25
C LEU A 316 11.88 -5.72 1.29
N LEU A 317 11.42 -6.97 1.22
CA LEU A 317 12.02 -8.12 1.90
C LEU A 317 12.87 -8.88 0.89
N PHE A 318 14.15 -9.12 1.18
CA PHE A 318 15.05 -9.78 0.25
C PHE A 318 16.11 -10.59 0.97
N THR A 319 16.75 -11.50 0.23
CA THR A 319 17.87 -12.30 0.72
C THR A 319 19.13 -11.97 -0.06
N VAL A 320 20.28 -12.05 0.63
CA VAL A 320 21.61 -11.84 0.04
C VAL A 320 22.60 -12.87 0.57
N PRO A 321 23.64 -13.25 -0.20
CA PRO A 321 24.69 -14.11 0.32
C PRO A 321 25.34 -13.52 1.58
N ILE A 322 25.71 -14.38 2.55
CA ILE A 322 26.35 -13.95 3.79
C ILE A 322 27.62 -13.13 3.56
N GLY A 323 28.31 -13.33 2.43
CA GLY A 323 29.48 -12.55 2.05
C GLY A 323 29.21 -11.05 1.81
N ASP A 324 27.96 -10.64 1.64
CA ASP A 324 27.58 -9.24 1.47
C ASP A 324 27.21 -8.54 2.78
N HIS A 325 27.34 -9.21 3.94
CA HIS A 325 27.04 -8.69 5.27
C HIS A 325 27.61 -7.27 5.50
N GLU A 326 28.92 -7.10 5.33
CA GLU A 326 29.58 -5.81 5.55
C GLU A 326 29.14 -4.70 4.57
N LYS A 327 28.68 -5.08 3.37
CA LYS A 327 28.14 -4.11 2.40
C LYS A 327 26.75 -3.66 2.81
N ILE A 328 25.89 -4.60 3.23
CA ILE A 328 24.53 -4.30 3.71
C ILE A 328 24.58 -3.41 4.95
N ASP A 329 25.46 -3.68 5.90
CA ASP A 329 25.60 -2.88 7.13
C ASP A 329 25.96 -1.40 6.90
N LYS A 330 26.52 -1.08 5.72
CA LYS A 330 26.88 0.29 5.32
C LYS A 330 25.73 1.03 4.64
N LEU A 331 24.65 0.33 4.27
CA LEU A 331 23.50 0.94 3.62
C LEU A 331 22.49 1.42 4.66
N GLU A 332 22.02 2.65 4.47
CA GLU A 332 20.97 3.20 5.27
C GLU A 332 19.61 2.57 4.92
N ASN A 333 18.71 2.52 5.89
CA ASN A 333 17.34 2.02 5.73
C ASN A 333 17.23 0.54 5.32
N ILE A 334 18.25 -0.26 5.60
CA ILE A 334 18.21 -1.72 5.46
C ILE A 334 18.62 -2.36 6.78
N LYS A 335 17.86 -3.40 7.19
CA LYS A 335 18.16 -4.16 8.42
C LYS A 335 18.25 -5.65 8.10
N GLN A 336 19.28 -6.29 8.65
CA GLN A 336 19.43 -7.73 8.66
C GLN A 336 18.61 -8.30 9.82
N MET A 337 17.62 -9.13 9.51
CA MET A 337 16.71 -9.68 10.51
C MET A 337 17.03 -11.11 10.91
N GLY A 338 17.72 -11.87 10.04
CA GLY A 338 17.92 -13.28 10.24
C GLY A 338 18.65 -13.94 9.07
N TYR A 339 18.40 -15.22 8.90
CA TYR A 339 19.06 -16.01 7.86
C TYR A 339 18.18 -17.17 7.37
N ILE A 340 18.47 -17.64 6.17
CA ILE A 340 17.83 -18.79 5.52
C ILE A 340 18.45 -20.09 6.05
N THR A 341 17.60 -21.09 6.29
CA THR A 341 17.97 -22.42 6.77
C THR A 341 17.47 -23.52 5.83
N LYS A 342 17.77 -24.77 6.13
CA LYS A 342 17.18 -25.91 5.42
C LYS A 342 15.67 -25.95 5.62
N GLU A 343 14.94 -26.36 4.60
CA GLU A 343 13.48 -26.52 4.64
C GLU A 343 13.00 -27.38 5.83
N SER A 344 13.74 -28.47 6.12
CA SER A 344 13.41 -29.39 7.21
C SER A 344 13.45 -28.77 8.60
N LEU A 345 14.05 -27.57 8.75
CA LEU A 345 14.12 -26.85 10.01
C LEU A 345 12.91 -25.89 10.20
N GLY A 346 12.05 -25.73 9.17
CA GLY A 346 10.87 -24.87 9.24
C GLY A 346 11.16 -23.37 9.36
N ASN A 347 10.11 -22.59 9.59
CA ASN A 347 10.15 -21.12 9.63
C ASN A 347 9.87 -20.65 11.06
N TYR A 348 10.84 -19.98 11.70
CA TYR A 348 10.71 -19.59 13.10
C TYR A 348 11.18 -18.16 13.35
N ILE A 349 10.55 -17.55 14.37
CA ILE A 349 11.01 -16.32 15.01
C ILE A 349 11.68 -16.66 16.34
N ILE A 350 12.84 -16.05 16.59
CA ILE A 350 13.57 -16.14 17.84
C ILE A 350 13.27 -14.88 18.64
N THR A 351 12.59 -15.05 19.77
CA THR A 351 12.20 -13.94 20.65
C THR A 351 13.41 -13.36 21.39
N ARG A 352 13.20 -12.21 22.05
CA ARG A 352 14.26 -11.55 22.83
C ARG A 352 14.81 -12.39 23.95
N ASP A 353 14.02 -13.31 24.51
CA ASP A 353 14.40 -14.27 25.57
C ASP A 353 15.03 -15.56 25.00
N GLY A 354 15.18 -15.66 23.66
CA GLY A 354 15.83 -16.79 22.99
C GLY A 354 14.90 -17.98 22.72
N ASN A 355 13.59 -17.87 22.96
CA ASN A 355 12.64 -18.91 22.61
C ASN A 355 12.32 -18.90 21.11
N GLU A 356 12.12 -20.08 20.52
CA GLU A 356 11.72 -20.23 19.12
C GLU A 356 10.22 -20.50 19.02
N PHE A 357 9.54 -19.70 18.19
CA PHE A 357 8.14 -19.91 17.84
C PHE A 357 8.00 -20.03 16.32
N GLU A 358 7.12 -20.92 15.89
CA GLU A 358 6.81 -21.04 14.47
C GLU A 358 6.23 -19.73 13.94
N LEU A 359 6.73 -19.28 12.81
CA LEU A 359 6.28 -18.06 12.15
C LEU A 359 4.88 -18.26 11.58
N GLN A 360 3.91 -17.55 12.14
CA GLN A 360 2.49 -17.63 11.74
C GLN A 360 2.10 -16.36 10.96
N ALA A 361 1.64 -16.56 9.73
CA ALA A 361 1.04 -15.50 8.94
C ALA A 361 -0.47 -15.46 9.20
N GLN A 362 -0.98 -14.27 9.55
CA GLN A 362 -2.41 -14.01 9.73
C GLN A 362 -2.98 -13.37 8.45
N GLY A 363 -2.71 -13.98 7.29
CA GLY A 363 -3.17 -13.49 6.00
C GLY A 363 -4.70 -13.52 5.87
N TRP A 364 -5.21 -12.99 4.76
CA TRP A 364 -6.63 -12.99 4.44
C TRP A 364 -7.19 -14.42 4.42
N ALA A 365 -8.07 -14.70 5.37
CA ALA A 365 -8.82 -15.96 5.42
C ALA A 365 -10.27 -15.67 4.99
N VAL A 366 -10.75 -16.38 3.98
CA VAL A 366 -12.19 -16.42 3.71
C VAL A 366 -12.85 -17.03 4.94
N LYS A 367 -13.64 -16.24 5.68
CA LYS A 367 -14.48 -16.79 6.74
C LYS A 367 -15.46 -17.76 6.08
N GLU A 368 -15.29 -19.05 6.32
CA GLU A 368 -16.33 -20.03 6.04
C GLU A 368 -17.53 -19.64 6.91
N ASN A 369 -18.66 -19.27 6.28
CA ASN A 369 -19.93 -18.99 6.93
C ASN A 369 -20.60 -20.29 7.39
#